data_71b46a1cb43f3894041edd8fbc8e45f5
#
_entry.id   71b46a1cb43f3894041edd8fbc8e45f5
#
_cell.length_a   1.000
_cell.length_b   1.000
_cell.length_c   1.000
_cell.angle_alpha   90.00
_cell.angle_beta   90.00
_cell.angle_gamma   90.00
#
_symmetry.space_group_name_H-M   'P 1'
#
loop_
_entity.id
_entity.type
_entity.pdbx_description
1 polymer ?
#
loop_
_entity_poly.entity_id
_entity_poly.type
_entity_poly.pdbx_seq_one_letter_code
_entity_poly.pdbx_strand_id
1 'polypeptide(L)'
;PWNFGEKAEKIFKKFNDIRHLLLPYLYSTTYKTHLSDIPVIRPVVMEYPEDRSARNVELEYFLGDSLLVVPVFDQEDEIDVYLPNGQWIDLFTHERIKGGRWVKRKIELDKIPVFIRQNKMIPMLTKIPENIEEKYENLDVILFCEDEIRDTYIDDGNVQNLKAKIEEGTLFINTDMDASYFTVYAEKCLDNAVVNGQNWEIKKEKEGYYKIALEK
;
A
#
# COMPACT_ATOMS: atom_id res chain seq x y z
N PRO A 1 -4.57 20.29 16.43
CA PRO A 1 -5.65 20.36 15.40
C PRO A 1 -6.89 21.09 15.92
N TRP A 2 -7.19 21.01 17.24
CA TRP A 2 -8.37 21.63 17.88
C TRP A 2 -8.51 23.16 17.64
N ASN A 3 -7.41 23.88 17.46
CA ASN A 3 -7.42 25.32 17.16
C ASN A 3 -8.00 25.66 15.76
N PHE A 4 -8.11 24.68 14.88
CA PHE A 4 -8.60 24.82 13.52
C PHE A 4 -10.03 24.31 13.31
N GLY A 5 -10.73 23.97 14.42
CA GLY A 5 -12.12 23.54 14.46
C GLY A 5 -12.31 22.03 14.23
N GLU A 6 -13.55 21.56 14.46
CA GLU A 6 -13.91 20.14 14.45
C GLU A 6 -13.60 19.39 13.14
N LYS A 7 -13.71 20.08 11.98
CA LYS A 7 -13.38 19.47 10.68
C LYS A 7 -11.91 19.09 10.60
N ALA A 8 -11.02 20.00 11.00
CA ALA A 8 -9.59 19.75 11.00
C ALA A 8 -9.19 18.65 12.01
N GLU A 9 -9.85 18.60 13.16
CA GLU A 9 -9.64 17.56 14.17
C GLU A 9 -10.05 16.19 13.63
N LYS A 10 -11.20 16.06 12.98
CA LYS A 10 -11.65 14.81 12.36
C LYS A 10 -10.69 14.32 11.27
N ILE A 11 -10.21 15.23 10.42
CA ILE A 11 -9.24 14.92 9.37
C ILE A 11 -7.91 14.44 9.97
N PHE A 12 -7.42 15.16 10.97
CA PHE A 12 -6.19 14.77 11.67
C PHE A 12 -6.33 13.38 12.28
N LYS A 13 -7.43 13.09 12.98
CA LYS A 13 -7.69 11.78 13.56
C LYS A 13 -7.69 10.68 12.49
N LYS A 14 -8.40 10.90 11.37
CA LYS A 14 -8.44 9.96 10.24
C LYS A 14 -7.04 9.57 9.76
N PHE A 15 -6.16 10.55 9.51
CA PHE A 15 -4.81 10.24 9.03
C PHE A 15 -3.90 9.66 10.11
N ASN A 16 -4.10 10.06 11.37
CA ASN A 16 -3.42 9.45 12.50
C ASN A 16 -3.81 7.97 12.64
N ASP A 17 -5.08 7.64 12.50
CA ASP A 17 -5.58 6.26 12.53
C ASP A 17 -4.99 5.43 11.38
N ILE A 18 -4.98 5.96 10.15
CA ILE A 18 -4.33 5.31 8.99
C ILE A 18 -2.84 5.07 9.25
N ARG A 19 -2.14 6.07 9.82
CA ARG A 19 -0.72 5.92 10.17
C ARG A 19 -0.49 4.80 11.19
N HIS A 20 -1.37 4.66 12.20
CA HIS A 20 -1.28 3.57 13.16
C HIS A 20 -1.53 2.21 12.52
N LEU A 21 -2.51 2.10 11.64
CA LEU A 21 -2.74 0.87 10.89
C LEU A 21 -1.55 0.49 9.99
N LEU A 22 -0.80 1.46 9.50
CA LEU A 22 0.41 1.26 8.68
C LEU A 22 1.68 0.95 9.50
N LEU A 23 1.63 0.88 10.83
CA LEU A 23 2.82 0.65 11.65
C LEU A 23 3.64 -0.57 11.24
N PRO A 24 3.06 -1.74 10.91
CA PRO A 24 3.83 -2.90 10.44
C PRO A 24 4.63 -2.60 9.18
N TYR A 25 4.01 -1.92 8.21
CA TYR A 25 4.67 -1.49 6.99
C TYR A 25 5.81 -0.51 7.24
N LEU A 26 5.55 0.51 8.07
CA LEU A 26 6.53 1.56 8.40
C LEU A 26 7.72 0.98 9.16
N TYR A 27 7.47 0.12 10.14
CA TYR A 27 8.52 -0.54 10.91
C TYR A 27 9.40 -1.42 10.00
N SER A 28 8.78 -2.30 9.23
CA SER A 28 9.49 -3.18 8.29
C SER A 28 10.32 -2.37 7.28
N THR A 29 9.76 -1.28 6.72
CA THR A 29 10.48 -0.40 5.80
C THR A 29 11.66 0.28 6.46
N THR A 30 11.51 0.76 7.71
CA THR A 30 12.60 1.38 8.48
C THR A 30 13.73 0.38 8.75
N TYR A 31 13.37 -0.86 9.07
CA TYR A 31 14.36 -1.92 9.27
C TYR A 31 15.11 -2.25 7.97
N LYS A 32 14.39 -2.34 6.84
CA LYS A 32 15.01 -2.51 5.51
C LYS A 32 15.99 -1.36 5.19
N THR A 33 15.64 -0.12 5.57
CA THR A 33 16.54 1.04 5.44
C THR A 33 17.83 0.83 6.22
N HIS A 34 17.73 0.32 7.47
CA HIS A 34 18.91 0.03 8.29
C HIS A 34 19.85 -1.01 7.63
N LEU A 35 19.29 -1.96 6.88
CA LEU A 35 20.07 -3.01 6.20
C LEU A 35 20.65 -2.56 4.86
N SER A 36 20.03 -1.62 4.17
CA SER A 36 20.33 -1.27 2.78
C SER A 36 20.87 0.15 2.58
N ASP A 37 20.80 0.99 3.61
CA ASP A 37 21.07 2.43 3.55
C ASP A 37 20.15 3.21 2.59
N ILE A 38 19.08 2.59 2.09
CA ILE A 38 18.08 3.23 1.23
C ILE A 38 17.03 3.92 2.11
N PRO A 39 16.81 5.24 1.99
CA PRO A 39 15.89 5.99 2.84
C PRO A 39 14.43 5.49 2.76
N VAL A 40 13.67 5.64 3.86
CA VAL A 40 12.23 5.35 3.89
C VAL A 40 11.46 6.28 2.95
N ILE A 41 11.81 7.58 2.95
CA ILE A 41 11.20 8.60 2.09
C ILE A 41 12.18 8.88 0.95
N ARG A 42 11.72 8.71 -0.29
CA ARG A 42 12.56 8.85 -1.48
C ARG A 42 11.88 9.70 -2.55
N PRO A 43 12.59 10.63 -3.19
CA PRO A 43 12.05 11.34 -4.33
C PRO A 43 11.83 10.37 -5.51
N VAL A 44 10.88 10.70 -6.38
CA VAL A 44 10.50 9.86 -7.53
C VAL A 44 11.70 9.55 -8.43
N VAL A 45 12.60 10.51 -8.62
CA VAL A 45 13.80 10.35 -9.45
C VAL A 45 14.78 9.29 -8.91
N MET A 46 14.77 9.03 -7.60
CA MET A 46 15.64 7.99 -7.01
C MET A 46 15.16 6.58 -7.38
N GLU A 47 13.84 6.39 -7.47
CA GLU A 47 13.22 5.12 -7.88
C GLU A 47 13.21 4.91 -9.40
N TYR A 48 13.16 6.02 -10.17
CA TYR A 48 13.06 6.02 -11.64
C TYR A 48 14.09 6.97 -12.27
N PRO A 49 15.42 6.69 -12.10
CA PRO A 49 16.48 7.61 -12.54
C PRO A 49 16.53 7.80 -14.07
N GLU A 50 16.08 6.82 -14.83
CA GLU A 50 16.06 6.88 -16.30
C GLU A 50 14.81 7.62 -16.84
N ASP A 51 13.81 7.86 -15.99
CA ASP A 51 12.61 8.59 -16.37
C ASP A 51 12.86 10.12 -16.31
N ARG A 52 12.83 10.74 -17.48
CA ARG A 52 13.08 12.20 -17.58
C ARG A 52 12.02 13.03 -16.85
N SER A 53 10.77 12.55 -16.82
CA SER A 53 9.68 13.24 -16.12
C SER A 53 9.87 13.19 -14.61
N ALA A 54 10.37 12.09 -14.08
CA ALA A 54 10.64 11.92 -12.66
C ALA A 54 11.62 12.95 -12.08
N ARG A 55 12.48 13.53 -12.93
CA ARG A 55 13.44 14.58 -12.53
C ARG A 55 12.79 15.92 -12.20
N ASN A 56 11.57 16.14 -12.68
CA ASN A 56 10.82 17.38 -12.49
C ASN A 56 9.69 17.21 -11.46
N VAL A 57 9.63 16.08 -10.77
CA VAL A 57 8.62 15.78 -9.74
C VAL A 57 9.18 16.21 -8.39
N GLU A 58 8.71 17.35 -7.87
CA GLU A 58 9.23 17.96 -6.65
C GLU A 58 8.37 17.66 -5.41
N LEU A 59 7.06 17.47 -5.60
CA LEU A 59 6.09 17.40 -4.51
C LEU A 59 5.54 15.98 -4.25
N GLU A 60 6.18 14.97 -4.82
CA GLU A 60 5.79 13.58 -4.65
C GLU A 60 6.96 12.77 -4.08
N TYR A 61 6.64 11.78 -3.27
CA TYR A 61 7.67 10.91 -2.73
C TYR A 61 7.18 9.47 -2.54
N PHE A 62 8.10 8.54 -2.64
CA PHE A 62 7.89 7.18 -2.20
C PHE A 62 8.02 7.08 -0.68
N LEU A 63 7.03 6.44 -0.05
CA LEU A 63 7.08 5.99 1.34
C LEU A 63 7.31 4.48 1.32
N GLY A 64 8.54 4.05 1.56
CA GLY A 64 8.96 2.67 1.32
C GLY A 64 8.88 2.29 -0.16
N ASP A 65 8.77 0.99 -0.44
CA ASP A 65 8.79 0.46 -1.80
C ASP A 65 7.42 0.43 -2.48
N SER A 66 6.34 0.54 -1.68
CA SER A 66 5.00 0.22 -2.12
C SER A 66 4.10 1.43 -2.33
N LEU A 67 4.36 2.55 -1.66
CA LEU A 67 3.47 3.71 -1.63
C LEU A 67 4.11 4.94 -2.29
N LEU A 68 3.39 5.57 -3.21
CA LEU A 68 3.67 6.91 -3.72
C LEU A 68 2.69 7.89 -3.06
N VAL A 69 3.21 8.90 -2.37
CA VAL A 69 2.45 9.89 -1.62
C VAL A 69 2.58 11.25 -2.29
N VAL A 70 1.46 11.94 -2.44
CA VAL A 70 1.38 13.26 -3.08
C VAL A 70 0.80 14.28 -2.10
N PRO A 71 1.64 14.95 -1.29
CA PRO A 71 1.17 16.01 -0.41
C PRO A 71 0.58 17.18 -1.20
N VAL A 72 -0.47 17.76 -0.67
CA VAL A 72 -1.16 18.90 -1.29
C VAL A 72 -0.75 20.18 -0.56
N PHE A 73 -0.14 21.10 -1.28
CA PHE A 73 0.34 22.38 -0.74
C PHE A 73 -0.47 23.58 -1.23
N ASP A 74 -1.22 23.41 -2.31
CA ASP A 74 -2.00 24.47 -2.95
C ASP A 74 -3.48 24.41 -2.56
N GLN A 75 -4.17 25.54 -2.76
CA GLN A 75 -5.62 25.66 -2.54
C GLN A 75 -6.43 25.43 -3.83
N GLU A 76 -5.83 24.77 -4.81
CA GLU A 76 -6.50 24.46 -6.07
C GLU A 76 -7.46 23.25 -5.89
N ASP A 77 -8.49 23.19 -6.73
CA ASP A 77 -9.44 22.08 -6.72
C ASP A 77 -8.88 20.80 -7.37
N GLU A 78 -7.80 20.94 -8.15
CA GLU A 78 -7.14 19.83 -8.85
C GLU A 78 -5.61 20.01 -8.82
N ILE A 79 -4.88 18.90 -8.73
CA ILE A 79 -3.41 18.85 -8.89
C ILE A 79 -3.02 17.89 -10.01
N ASP A 80 -1.88 18.16 -10.62
CA ASP A 80 -1.24 17.22 -11.53
C ASP A 80 -0.32 16.29 -10.73
N VAL A 81 -0.52 14.99 -10.90
CA VAL A 81 0.25 13.93 -10.24
C VAL A 81 1.02 13.15 -11.30
N TYR A 82 2.29 12.94 -11.11
CA TYR A 82 3.09 12.09 -11.97
C TYR A 82 3.09 10.65 -11.47
N LEU A 83 2.51 9.75 -12.25
CA LEU A 83 2.61 8.32 -11.98
C LEU A 83 3.67 7.71 -12.89
N PRO A 84 4.81 7.23 -12.37
CA PRO A 84 5.84 6.56 -13.16
C PRO A 84 5.30 5.34 -13.90
N ASN A 85 6.06 4.82 -14.88
CA ASN A 85 5.62 3.68 -15.68
C ASN A 85 5.28 2.46 -14.80
N GLY A 86 4.15 1.81 -15.10
CA GLY A 86 3.60 0.69 -14.33
C GLY A 86 2.11 0.85 -14.07
N GLN A 87 1.55 -0.03 -13.26
CA GLN A 87 0.17 0.03 -12.79
C GLN A 87 0.13 0.54 -11.34
N TRP A 88 -0.88 1.33 -11.05
CA TRP A 88 -1.10 1.98 -9.76
C TRP A 88 -2.54 1.78 -9.29
N ILE A 89 -2.72 1.68 -7.98
CA ILE A 89 -4.04 1.71 -7.34
C ILE A 89 -4.09 2.91 -6.41
N ASP A 90 -5.09 3.75 -6.59
CA ASP A 90 -5.40 4.80 -5.59
C ASP A 90 -5.90 4.14 -4.30
N LEU A 91 -5.20 4.37 -3.20
CA LEU A 91 -5.47 3.72 -1.91
C LEU A 91 -6.88 3.97 -1.38
N PHE A 92 -7.47 5.12 -1.67
CA PHE A 92 -8.76 5.54 -1.11
C PHE A 92 -9.95 5.27 -2.04
N THR A 93 -9.75 5.44 -3.35
CA THR A 93 -10.82 5.21 -4.34
C THR A 93 -10.79 3.80 -4.92
N HIS A 94 -9.66 3.09 -4.74
CA HIS A 94 -9.36 1.80 -5.35
C HIS A 94 -9.39 1.83 -6.89
N GLU A 95 -9.22 3.02 -7.48
CA GLU A 95 -9.13 3.18 -8.93
C GLU A 95 -7.79 2.64 -9.43
N ARG A 96 -7.84 1.84 -10.49
CA ARG A 96 -6.64 1.39 -11.20
C ARG A 96 -6.24 2.44 -12.23
N ILE A 97 -4.96 2.77 -12.26
CA ILE A 97 -4.42 3.80 -13.12
C ILE A 97 -3.14 3.31 -13.79
N LYS A 98 -3.08 3.46 -15.10
CA LYS A 98 -1.85 3.22 -15.85
C LYS A 98 -0.93 4.43 -15.73
N GLY A 99 0.28 4.22 -15.28
CA GLY A 99 1.33 5.24 -15.17
C GLY A 99 2.06 5.54 -16.49
N GLY A 100 3.25 6.14 -16.38
CA GLY A 100 4.02 6.70 -17.48
C GLY A 100 3.51 8.07 -17.94
N ARG A 101 2.73 8.77 -17.09
CA ARG A 101 2.07 10.03 -17.44
C ARG A 101 1.69 10.88 -16.24
N TRP A 102 1.42 12.15 -16.48
CA TRP A 102 0.72 13.02 -15.55
C TRP A 102 -0.79 12.73 -15.58
N VAL A 103 -1.40 12.71 -14.40
CA VAL A 103 -2.84 12.53 -14.22
C VAL A 103 -3.38 13.62 -13.31
N LYS A 104 -4.58 14.14 -13.63
CA LYS A 104 -5.26 15.11 -12.78
C LYS A 104 -6.00 14.42 -11.65
N ARG A 105 -5.89 14.99 -10.44
CA ARG A 105 -6.61 14.52 -9.25
C ARG A 105 -7.34 15.67 -8.58
N LYS A 106 -8.63 15.46 -8.32
CA LYS A 106 -9.43 16.37 -7.51
C LYS A 106 -8.94 16.33 -6.07
N ILE A 107 -8.82 17.51 -5.49
CA ILE A 107 -8.41 17.67 -4.10
C ILE A 107 -9.63 17.88 -3.23
N GLU A 108 -9.73 17.06 -2.20
CA GLU A 108 -10.64 17.29 -1.09
C GLU A 108 -9.81 17.46 0.18
N LEU A 109 -10.20 18.35 1.05
CA LEU A 109 -9.44 18.71 2.26
C LEU A 109 -9.12 17.50 3.15
N ASP A 110 -9.95 16.46 3.08
CA ASP A 110 -9.79 15.22 3.86
C ASP A 110 -9.12 14.08 3.09
N LYS A 111 -8.50 14.36 1.94
CA LYS A 111 -7.80 13.38 1.10
C LYS A 111 -6.39 13.84 0.76
N ILE A 112 -5.46 12.94 0.91
CA ILE A 112 -4.11 13.03 0.38
C ILE A 112 -4.00 11.93 -0.66
N PRO A 113 -3.69 12.22 -1.95
CA PRO A 113 -3.50 11.15 -2.93
C PRO A 113 -2.36 10.23 -2.52
N VAL A 114 -2.65 8.94 -2.43
CA VAL A 114 -1.69 7.88 -2.14
C VAL A 114 -1.94 6.72 -3.09
N PHE A 115 -0.88 6.27 -3.76
CA PHE A 115 -0.99 5.22 -4.76
C PHE A 115 -0.14 4.01 -4.37
N ILE A 116 -0.72 2.82 -4.55
CA ILE A 116 -0.05 1.53 -4.36
C ILE A 116 0.62 1.14 -5.68
N ARG A 117 1.91 0.81 -5.62
CA ARG A 117 2.69 0.32 -6.75
C ARG A 117 2.38 -1.15 -7.03
N GLN A 118 2.31 -1.54 -8.32
CA GLN A 118 2.13 -2.93 -8.72
C GLN A 118 3.22 -3.87 -8.18
N ASN A 119 2.86 -5.13 -8.00
CA ASN A 119 3.71 -6.23 -7.53
C ASN A 119 4.37 -5.91 -6.18
N LYS A 120 3.59 -5.29 -5.28
CA LYS A 120 3.99 -4.94 -3.93
C LYS A 120 2.96 -5.39 -2.90
N MET A 121 3.44 -5.54 -1.66
CA MET A 121 2.60 -5.78 -0.49
C MET A 121 2.67 -4.62 0.50
N ILE A 122 1.61 -4.49 1.29
CA ILE A 122 1.51 -3.54 2.39
C ILE A 122 0.88 -4.27 3.58
N PRO A 123 1.66 -4.71 4.57
CA PRO A 123 1.12 -5.24 5.81
C PRO A 123 0.53 -4.11 6.65
N MET A 124 -0.71 -4.28 7.10
CA MET A 124 -1.43 -3.34 7.94
C MET A 124 -1.99 -4.05 9.17
N LEU A 125 -2.22 -3.30 10.23
CA LEU A 125 -2.99 -3.80 11.37
C LEU A 125 -4.48 -3.87 11.00
N THR A 126 -5.19 -4.86 11.54
CA THR A 126 -6.66 -4.98 11.38
C THR A 126 -7.41 -4.01 12.31
N LYS A 127 -6.76 -3.57 13.38
CA LYS A 127 -7.28 -2.59 14.36
C LYS A 127 -6.15 -1.73 14.90
N ILE A 128 -6.50 -0.54 15.37
CA ILE A 128 -5.54 0.34 16.04
C ILE A 128 -5.20 -0.28 17.41
N PRO A 129 -3.90 -0.45 17.73
CA PRO A 129 -3.48 -1.00 19.01
C PRO A 129 -3.82 -0.03 20.16
N GLU A 130 -4.20 -0.55 21.31
CA GLU A 130 -4.48 0.26 22.51
C GLU A 130 -3.20 0.79 23.14
N ASN A 131 -2.08 0.09 22.97
CA ASN A 131 -0.76 0.51 23.42
C ASN A 131 0.33 0.06 22.44
N ILE A 132 1.53 0.66 22.55
CA ILE A 132 2.67 0.43 21.64
C ILE A 132 3.34 -0.94 21.88
N GLU A 133 3.09 -1.57 23.03
CA GLU A 133 3.71 -2.85 23.41
C GLU A 133 2.97 -4.07 22.84
N GLU A 134 1.80 -3.87 22.23
CA GLU A 134 1.06 -4.94 21.58
C GLU A 134 1.83 -5.47 20.36
N LYS A 135 1.95 -6.79 20.27
CA LYS A 135 2.50 -7.44 19.08
C LYS A 135 1.60 -7.21 17.88
N TYR A 136 2.21 -7.08 16.71
CA TYR A 136 1.52 -6.94 15.43
C TYR A 136 1.04 -8.31 14.94
N GLU A 137 -0.08 -8.75 15.51
CA GLU A 137 -0.74 -10.01 15.15
C GLU A 137 -1.97 -9.72 14.27
N ASN A 138 -2.42 -10.74 13.52
CA ASN A 138 -3.63 -10.64 12.71
C ASN A 138 -3.60 -9.54 11.65
N LEU A 139 -2.57 -9.54 10.82
CA LEU A 139 -2.39 -8.52 9.78
C LEU A 139 -3.45 -8.62 8.67
N ASP A 140 -3.86 -7.47 8.13
CA ASP A 140 -4.46 -7.34 6.80
C ASP A 140 -3.33 -7.02 5.81
N VAL A 141 -3.03 -7.93 4.90
CA VAL A 141 -1.94 -7.77 3.94
C VAL A 141 -2.53 -7.36 2.59
N ILE A 142 -2.32 -6.10 2.21
CA ILE A 142 -2.72 -5.61 0.90
C ILE A 142 -1.70 -6.12 -0.14
N LEU A 143 -2.20 -6.75 -1.19
CA LEU A 143 -1.42 -7.25 -2.33
C LEU A 143 -1.91 -6.57 -3.61
N PHE A 144 -1.02 -5.88 -4.32
CA PHE A 144 -1.29 -5.48 -5.68
C PHE A 144 -0.48 -6.38 -6.63
N CYS A 145 -1.10 -7.47 -7.08
CA CYS A 145 -0.46 -8.54 -7.83
C CYS A 145 -0.89 -8.52 -9.30
N GLU A 146 0.02 -8.13 -10.20
CA GLU A 146 -0.16 -8.24 -11.65
C GLU A 146 0.51 -9.49 -12.20
N ASP A 147 1.72 -9.77 -11.72
CA ASP A 147 2.52 -10.92 -12.11
C ASP A 147 2.90 -11.76 -10.89
N GLU A 148 3.96 -11.37 -10.22
CA GLU A 148 4.47 -12.03 -9.03
C GLU A 148 4.90 -10.98 -7.99
N ILE A 149 4.56 -11.24 -6.72
CA ILE A 149 5.10 -10.54 -5.56
C ILE A 149 6.10 -11.44 -4.87
N ARG A 150 7.29 -10.91 -4.59
CA ARG A 150 8.27 -11.49 -3.67
C ARG A 150 8.72 -10.37 -2.75
N ASP A 151 8.32 -10.44 -1.52
CA ASP A 151 8.62 -9.39 -0.55
C ASP A 151 8.81 -9.98 0.84
N THR A 152 9.33 -9.17 1.74
CA THR A 152 9.60 -9.54 3.13
C THR A 152 8.94 -8.54 4.06
N TYR A 153 8.37 -9.05 5.12
CA TYR A 153 7.94 -8.29 6.29
C TYR A 153 8.93 -8.55 7.42
N ILE A 154 9.32 -7.51 8.14
CA ILE A 154 10.27 -7.62 9.24
C ILE A 154 9.59 -7.06 10.49
N ASP A 155 9.49 -7.90 11.53
CA ASP A 155 8.97 -7.54 12.83
C ASP A 155 9.92 -7.99 13.91
N ASP A 156 10.40 -7.04 14.73
CA ASP A 156 11.36 -7.26 15.80
C ASP A 156 12.59 -8.11 15.38
N GLY A 157 13.11 -7.81 14.19
CA GLY A 157 14.24 -8.54 13.59
C GLY A 157 13.89 -9.89 12.96
N ASN A 158 12.67 -10.38 13.12
CA ASN A 158 12.20 -11.60 12.46
C ASN A 158 11.79 -11.30 11.03
N VAL A 159 12.42 -11.96 10.07
CA VAL A 159 12.13 -11.83 8.65
C VAL A 159 11.07 -12.86 8.27
N GLN A 160 9.94 -12.36 7.81
CA GLN A 160 8.83 -13.18 7.30
C GLN A 160 8.70 -12.93 5.79
N ASN A 161 8.48 -13.99 5.04
CA ASN A 161 8.47 -13.95 3.59
C ASN A 161 7.04 -14.03 3.05
N LEU A 162 6.81 -13.36 1.93
CA LEU A 162 5.61 -13.52 1.14
C LEU A 162 5.97 -13.70 -0.33
N LYS A 163 5.40 -14.74 -0.91
CA LYS A 163 5.40 -14.97 -2.34
C LYS A 163 3.96 -15.12 -2.81
N ALA A 164 3.53 -14.28 -3.74
CA ALA A 164 2.20 -14.38 -4.35
C ALA A 164 2.31 -14.33 -5.88
N LYS A 165 1.50 -15.15 -6.57
CA LYS A 165 1.40 -15.15 -8.03
C LYS A 165 0.01 -15.56 -8.48
N ILE A 166 -0.36 -15.15 -9.70
CA ILE A 166 -1.64 -15.48 -10.30
C ILE A 166 -1.40 -16.40 -11.50
N GLU A 167 -1.97 -17.60 -11.46
CA GLU A 167 -1.94 -18.59 -12.56
C GLU A 167 -3.37 -19.06 -12.82
N GLU A 168 -3.82 -18.98 -14.08
CA GLU A 168 -5.12 -19.50 -14.55
C GLU A 168 -6.32 -19.11 -13.67
N GLY A 169 -6.39 -17.84 -13.23
CA GLY A 169 -7.47 -17.34 -12.36
C GLY A 169 -7.35 -17.71 -10.88
N THR A 170 -6.31 -18.43 -10.51
CA THR A 170 -6.03 -18.79 -9.10
C THR A 170 -4.89 -17.95 -8.56
N LEU A 171 -5.11 -17.34 -7.41
CA LEU A 171 -4.08 -16.65 -6.63
C LEU A 171 -3.40 -17.62 -5.68
N PHE A 172 -2.11 -17.83 -5.85
CA PHE A 172 -1.28 -18.64 -4.95
C PHE A 172 -0.49 -17.72 -4.04
N ILE A 173 -0.62 -17.92 -2.72
CA ILE A 173 0.13 -17.20 -1.68
C ILE A 173 0.88 -18.22 -0.83
N ASN A 174 2.19 -18.03 -0.70
CA ASN A 174 3.02 -18.72 0.28
C ASN A 174 3.63 -17.67 1.20
N THR A 175 3.38 -17.80 2.51
CA THR A 175 3.85 -16.84 3.50
C THR A 175 3.98 -17.50 4.87
N ASP A 176 4.91 -16.99 5.67
CA ASP A 176 5.06 -17.27 7.10
C ASP A 176 4.54 -16.12 7.98
N MET A 177 3.90 -15.12 7.35
CA MET A 177 3.27 -13.99 8.05
C MET A 177 1.99 -14.43 8.78
N ASP A 178 1.75 -13.85 9.95
CA ASP A 178 0.50 -13.99 10.69
C ASP A 178 -0.58 -13.05 10.13
N ALA A 179 -1.13 -13.42 8.97
CA ALA A 179 -2.19 -12.69 8.31
C ALA A 179 -3.58 -13.25 8.69
N SER A 180 -4.55 -12.35 8.93
CA SER A 180 -5.97 -12.70 9.05
C SER A 180 -6.73 -12.42 7.77
N TYR A 181 -6.26 -11.46 7.00
CA TYR A 181 -6.89 -11.07 5.74
C TYR A 181 -5.85 -10.83 4.66
N PHE A 182 -6.23 -11.11 3.41
CA PHE A 182 -5.57 -10.56 2.24
C PHE A 182 -6.54 -9.69 1.46
N THR A 183 -6.17 -8.43 1.28
CA THR A 183 -6.84 -7.48 0.40
C THR A 183 -6.09 -7.47 -0.93
N VAL A 184 -6.72 -7.91 -2.02
CA VAL A 184 -6.03 -8.20 -3.28
C VAL A 184 -6.54 -7.31 -4.41
N TYR A 185 -5.61 -6.65 -5.10
CA TYR A 185 -5.84 -5.96 -6.36
C TYR A 185 -5.16 -6.74 -7.48
N ALA A 186 -5.92 -7.10 -8.52
CA ALA A 186 -5.44 -7.82 -9.68
C ALA A 186 -6.23 -7.41 -10.93
N GLU A 187 -5.59 -7.34 -12.11
CA GLU A 187 -6.29 -7.12 -13.38
C GLU A 187 -7.05 -8.37 -13.83
N LYS A 188 -6.41 -9.52 -13.60
CA LYS A 188 -7.01 -10.82 -13.93
C LYS A 188 -8.17 -11.13 -12.98
N CYS A 189 -9.25 -11.73 -13.53
CA CYS A 189 -10.31 -12.26 -12.68
C CYS A 189 -9.76 -13.39 -11.82
N LEU A 190 -10.08 -13.35 -10.54
CA LEU A 190 -9.70 -14.39 -9.60
C LEU A 190 -10.94 -15.21 -9.23
N ASP A 191 -10.85 -16.52 -9.43
CA ASP A 191 -11.91 -17.48 -9.13
C ASP A 191 -11.64 -18.24 -7.84
N ASN A 192 -10.37 -18.37 -7.47
CA ASN A 192 -9.92 -19.14 -6.32
C ASN A 192 -8.64 -18.56 -5.70
N ALA A 193 -8.41 -18.89 -4.41
CA ALA A 193 -7.16 -18.57 -3.71
C ALA A 193 -6.62 -19.81 -3.00
N VAL A 194 -5.30 -19.98 -3.09
CA VAL A 194 -4.57 -21.03 -2.37
C VAL A 194 -3.52 -20.35 -1.48
N VAL A 195 -3.70 -20.44 -0.17
CA VAL A 195 -2.75 -19.89 0.81
C VAL A 195 -2.07 -21.04 1.54
N ASN A 196 -0.75 -21.11 1.44
CA ASN A 196 0.07 -22.17 2.03
C ASN A 196 -0.42 -23.60 1.68
N GLY A 197 -0.89 -23.79 0.43
CA GLY A 197 -1.39 -25.07 -0.06
C GLY A 197 -2.83 -25.38 0.30
N GLN A 198 -3.54 -24.52 1.02
CA GLN A 198 -4.94 -24.66 1.37
C GLN A 198 -5.82 -23.76 0.51
N ASN A 199 -6.98 -24.27 0.07
CA ASN A 199 -7.96 -23.49 -0.68
C ASN A 199 -8.75 -22.59 0.27
N TRP A 200 -8.94 -21.33 -0.17
CA TRP A 200 -9.71 -20.33 0.56
C TRP A 200 -10.72 -19.67 -0.35
N GLU A 201 -11.88 -19.33 0.21
CA GLU A 201 -12.89 -18.58 -0.50
C GLU A 201 -12.38 -17.16 -0.80
N ILE A 202 -12.56 -16.73 -2.04
CA ILE A 202 -12.24 -15.38 -2.48
C ILE A 202 -13.51 -14.58 -2.68
N LYS A 203 -13.67 -13.49 -1.93
CA LYS A 203 -14.81 -12.60 -2.06
C LYS A 203 -14.48 -11.47 -3.00
N LYS A 204 -15.18 -11.37 -4.13
CA LYS A 204 -15.08 -10.25 -5.05
C LYS A 204 -15.87 -9.06 -4.48
N GLU A 205 -15.18 -7.97 -4.13
CA GLU A 205 -15.81 -6.73 -3.64
C GLU A 205 -16.22 -5.81 -4.81
N LYS A 206 -15.36 -5.71 -5.82
CA LYS A 206 -15.61 -5.08 -7.12
C LYS A 206 -14.64 -5.63 -8.17
N GLU A 207 -14.71 -5.17 -9.41
CA GLU A 207 -13.80 -5.60 -10.45
C GLU A 207 -12.35 -5.29 -10.09
N GLY A 208 -11.49 -6.32 -10.12
CA GLY A 208 -10.09 -6.22 -9.78
C GLY A 208 -9.78 -5.99 -8.28
N TYR A 209 -10.79 -6.12 -7.41
CA TYR A 209 -10.63 -5.97 -5.97
C TYR A 209 -11.28 -7.12 -5.22
N TYR A 210 -10.51 -7.83 -4.42
CA TYR A 210 -10.89 -9.07 -3.75
C TYR A 210 -10.47 -9.08 -2.29
N LYS A 211 -11.18 -9.85 -1.47
CA LYS A 211 -10.82 -10.16 -0.08
C LYS A 211 -10.79 -11.64 0.16
N ILE A 212 -9.82 -12.08 0.95
CA ILE A 212 -9.66 -13.43 1.44
C ILE A 212 -9.56 -13.33 2.96
N ALA A 213 -10.51 -13.95 3.67
CA ALA A 213 -10.47 -14.04 5.13
C ALA A 213 -9.87 -15.39 5.51
N LEU A 214 -8.81 -15.37 6.32
CA LEU A 214 -8.21 -16.57 6.89
C LEU A 214 -8.86 -16.80 8.26
N GLU A 215 -9.87 -17.65 8.31
CA GLU A 215 -10.44 -18.08 9.60
C GLU A 215 -9.39 -18.90 10.36
N LYS A 216 -9.09 -18.48 11.59
CA LYS A 216 -8.25 -19.20 12.54
C LYS A 216 -9.08 -20.02 13.50
#